data_f46ef2764edf7db76dc53ccf605d6615
#
_entry.id   f46ef2764edf7db76dc53ccf605d6615
#
_cell.length_a   1.000
_cell.length_b   1.000
_cell.length_c   1.000
_cell.angle_alpha   90.00
_cell.angle_beta   90.00
_cell.angle_gamma   90.00
#
_symmetry.space_group_name_H-M   'P 1'
#
loop_
_entity.id
_entity.type
_entity.pdbx_description
1 polymer ?
#
loop_
_entity_poly.entity_id
_entity_poly.type
_entity_poly.pdbx_seq_one_letter_code
_entity_poly.pdbx_strand_id
1 'polypeptide(L)'
;LAKKGFYDGTCFHRIIDGFMIQAGDPLTKDADKESAWGTGGPGYTVPGETNTRSDRCHVRGVLSMANSGSPDTAGSQFFICLASLPQLDGGYTTFGKLIKGDAVLTRLGKTPVKPNPYDPRQELSRPIKRVSLISIRIVPANSIK
;
A
#
# COMPACT_ATOMS: atom_id res chain seq x y z
N LEU A 1 0.68 -12.32 -8.26
CA LEU A 1 0.26 -11.08 -8.92
C LEU A 1 1.45 -10.33 -9.51
N ALA A 2 2.49 -10.01 -8.73
CA ALA A 2 3.63 -9.21 -9.21
C ALA A 2 4.31 -9.83 -10.45
N LYS A 3 4.58 -11.13 -10.45
CA LYS A 3 5.20 -11.83 -11.59
C LYS A 3 4.36 -11.76 -12.87
N LYS A 4 3.06 -11.51 -12.77
CA LYS A 4 2.13 -11.39 -13.89
C LYS A 4 1.94 -9.95 -14.35
N GLY A 5 2.67 -8.99 -13.78
CA GLY A 5 2.52 -7.57 -14.10
C GLY A 5 1.21 -6.95 -13.61
N PHE A 6 0.54 -7.57 -12.66
CA PHE A 6 -0.76 -7.08 -12.14
C PHE A 6 -0.69 -5.63 -11.63
N TYR A 7 0.43 -5.26 -11.00
CA TYR A 7 0.62 -3.94 -10.41
C TYR A 7 1.13 -2.87 -11.38
N ASP A 8 1.55 -3.28 -12.58
CA ASP A 8 2.15 -2.36 -13.53
C ASP A 8 1.14 -1.28 -13.95
N GLY A 9 1.53 -0.02 -13.83
CA GLY A 9 0.67 1.11 -14.19
C GLY A 9 -0.40 1.48 -13.17
N THR A 10 -0.42 0.85 -11.99
CA THR A 10 -1.22 1.32 -10.86
C THR A 10 -0.59 2.56 -10.23
N CYS A 11 -1.23 3.16 -9.25
CA CYS A 11 -0.66 4.30 -8.54
C CYS A 11 -0.84 4.19 -7.02
N PHE A 12 -0.04 4.96 -6.31
CA PHE A 12 -0.27 5.24 -4.89
C PHE A 12 -1.44 6.22 -4.79
N HIS A 13 -2.61 5.71 -4.51
CA HIS A 13 -3.84 6.50 -4.47
C HIS A 13 -4.15 7.11 -3.11
N ARG A 14 -3.42 6.70 -2.08
CA ARG A 14 -3.59 7.18 -0.70
C ARG A 14 -2.22 7.33 -0.05
N ILE A 15 -1.87 8.56 0.29
CA ILE A 15 -0.60 8.90 0.95
C ILE A 15 -0.92 9.82 2.14
N ILE A 16 -0.48 9.42 3.32
CA ILE A 16 -0.60 10.23 4.54
C ILE A 16 0.77 10.29 5.18
N ASP A 17 1.37 11.48 5.17
CA ASP A 17 2.70 11.72 5.76
C ASP A 17 2.71 11.32 7.24
N GLY A 18 3.77 10.64 7.66
CA GLY A 18 3.90 10.13 9.02
C GLY A 18 3.05 8.90 9.34
N PHE A 19 2.27 8.39 8.36
CA PHE A 19 1.41 7.23 8.52
C PHE A 19 1.81 6.12 7.54
N MET A 20 1.33 6.18 6.29
CA MET A 20 1.61 5.14 5.28
C MET A 20 1.41 5.65 3.85
N ILE A 21 1.89 4.88 2.91
CA ILE A 21 1.56 5.01 1.47
C ILE A 21 0.89 3.72 1.00
N GLN A 22 -0.21 3.84 0.27
CA GLN A 22 -1.04 2.71 -0.16
C GLN A 22 -1.18 2.64 -1.67
N ALA A 23 -1.06 1.44 -2.22
CA ALA A 23 -1.18 1.14 -3.65
C ALA A 23 -1.81 -0.25 -3.85
N GLY A 24 -1.81 -0.73 -5.10
CA GLY A 24 -2.20 -2.10 -5.44
C GLY A 24 -3.65 -2.27 -5.88
N ASP A 25 -4.38 -1.19 -6.07
CA ASP A 25 -5.72 -1.23 -6.64
C ASP A 25 -5.65 -1.18 -8.18
N PRO A 26 -6.11 -2.23 -8.88
CA PRO A 26 -6.09 -2.25 -10.35
C PRO A 26 -6.97 -1.18 -10.99
N LEU A 27 -7.97 -0.65 -10.30
CA LEU A 27 -8.81 0.44 -10.80
C LEU A 27 -8.02 1.73 -11.00
N THR A 28 -6.91 1.88 -10.30
CA THR A 28 -6.05 3.08 -10.42
C THR A 28 -5.30 3.17 -11.75
N LYS A 29 -5.35 2.13 -12.58
CA LYS A 29 -4.85 2.19 -13.97
C LYS A 29 -5.70 3.11 -14.85
N ASP A 30 -6.95 3.33 -14.48
CA ASP A 30 -7.93 4.09 -15.25
C ASP A 30 -8.33 5.35 -14.47
N ALA A 31 -7.96 6.51 -14.99
CA ALA A 31 -8.30 7.79 -14.39
C ALA A 31 -9.82 8.04 -14.34
N ASP A 32 -10.57 7.48 -15.28
CA ASP A 32 -12.03 7.63 -15.32
C ASP A 32 -12.73 6.87 -14.18
N LYS A 33 -12.01 5.97 -13.51
CA LYS A 33 -12.52 5.22 -12.35
C LYS A 33 -12.07 5.79 -11.00
N GLU A 34 -11.61 7.03 -10.97
CA GLU A 34 -11.06 7.62 -9.74
C GLU A 34 -12.05 7.59 -8.56
N SER A 35 -13.35 7.71 -8.81
CA SER A 35 -14.37 7.65 -7.76
C SER A 35 -14.43 6.28 -7.05
N ALA A 36 -13.94 5.22 -7.72
CA ALA A 36 -13.91 3.86 -7.18
C ALA A 36 -12.51 3.44 -6.69
N TRP A 37 -11.49 4.30 -6.82
CA TRP A 37 -10.15 3.96 -6.34
C TRP A 37 -10.17 3.66 -4.84
N GLY A 38 -9.49 2.59 -4.46
CA GLY A 38 -9.48 2.06 -3.11
C GLY A 38 -10.43 0.88 -2.89
N THR A 39 -11.28 0.57 -3.88
CA THR A 39 -12.25 -0.53 -3.79
C THR A 39 -11.88 -1.75 -4.63
N GLY A 40 -10.88 -1.63 -5.51
CA GLY A 40 -10.51 -2.70 -6.43
C GLY A 40 -9.62 -3.77 -5.82
N GLY A 41 -9.58 -4.91 -6.49
CA GLY A 41 -8.78 -6.06 -6.08
C GLY A 41 -8.63 -7.06 -7.21
N PRO A 42 -8.05 -8.24 -6.93
CA PRO A 42 -7.75 -9.24 -7.96
C PRO A 42 -8.92 -10.14 -8.31
N GLY A 43 -10.11 -9.91 -7.72
CA GLY A 43 -11.29 -10.76 -7.89
C GLY A 43 -11.40 -11.89 -6.86
N TYR A 44 -10.51 -11.89 -5.84
CA TYR A 44 -10.53 -12.83 -4.73
C TYR A 44 -9.90 -12.18 -3.50
N THR A 45 -10.08 -12.80 -2.34
CA THR A 45 -9.40 -12.44 -1.10
C THR A 45 -8.50 -13.58 -0.64
N VAL A 46 -7.55 -13.25 0.24
CA VAL A 46 -6.64 -14.23 0.82
C VAL A 46 -6.83 -14.28 2.35
N PRO A 47 -6.68 -15.47 2.97
CA PRO A 47 -6.75 -15.58 4.42
C PRO A 47 -5.71 -14.69 5.09
N GLY A 48 -6.09 -14.07 6.21
CA GLY A 48 -5.18 -13.26 7.01
C GLY A 48 -4.10 -14.10 7.68
N GLU A 49 -2.90 -13.53 7.78
CA GLU A 49 -1.75 -14.12 8.46
C GLU A 49 -1.26 -13.18 9.55
N THR A 50 -2.19 -12.70 10.36
CA THR A 50 -1.89 -11.82 11.48
C THR A 50 -1.35 -12.62 12.65
N ASN A 51 -0.16 -12.28 13.11
CA ASN A 51 0.35 -12.78 14.37
C ASN A 51 1.01 -11.64 15.15
N THR A 52 1.12 -11.83 16.45
CA THR A 52 1.61 -10.81 17.37
C THR A 52 3.10 -10.98 17.70
N ARG A 53 3.84 -11.72 16.88
CA ARG A 53 5.29 -11.86 17.05
C ARG A 53 5.97 -10.51 16.89
N SER A 54 6.99 -10.25 17.67
CA SER A 54 7.74 -8.99 17.64
C SER A 54 8.38 -8.68 16.28
N ASP A 55 8.69 -9.71 15.48
CA ASP A 55 9.23 -9.56 14.13
C ASP A 55 8.17 -9.24 13.07
N ARG A 56 6.90 -9.16 13.45
CA ARG A 56 5.75 -8.89 12.58
C ARG A 56 5.03 -7.58 12.90
N CYS A 57 5.66 -6.72 13.68
CA CYS A 57 5.10 -5.41 14.03
C CYS A 57 5.11 -4.44 12.86
N HIS A 58 4.16 -3.51 12.85
CA HIS A 58 4.12 -2.40 11.91
C HIS A 58 5.08 -1.31 12.37
N VAL A 59 6.26 -1.31 11.79
CA VAL A 59 7.27 -0.26 11.98
C VAL A 59 7.61 0.36 10.62
N ARG A 60 8.32 1.50 10.62
CA ARG A 60 8.70 2.16 9.36
C ARG A 60 9.34 1.16 8.38
N GLY A 61 8.88 1.21 7.12
CA GLY A 61 9.38 0.36 6.04
C GLY A 61 8.70 -1.01 5.92
N VAL A 62 7.84 -1.39 6.86
CA VAL A 62 7.09 -2.65 6.77
C VAL A 62 6.01 -2.56 5.70
N LEU A 63 5.92 -3.62 4.89
CA LEU A 63 4.85 -3.83 3.92
C LEU A 63 3.74 -4.67 4.55
N SER A 64 2.51 -4.21 4.43
CA SER A 64 1.33 -4.86 5.01
C SER A 64 0.15 -4.82 4.04
N MET A 65 -0.72 -5.82 4.13
CA MET A 65 -1.92 -5.87 3.28
C MET A 65 -3.00 -4.92 3.79
N ALA A 66 -3.53 -4.09 2.91
CA ALA A 66 -4.77 -3.36 3.18
C ALA A 66 -5.95 -4.33 3.21
N ASN A 67 -6.97 -4.03 3.99
CA ASN A 67 -8.18 -4.85 4.08
C ASN A 67 -9.43 -3.99 4.30
N SER A 68 -10.59 -4.62 4.33
CA SER A 68 -11.90 -3.96 4.48
C SER A 68 -12.50 -4.19 5.87
N GLY A 69 -11.67 -4.21 6.92
CA GLY A 69 -12.10 -4.35 8.30
C GLY A 69 -11.85 -5.74 8.91
N SER A 70 -11.37 -6.69 8.12
CA SER A 70 -10.92 -8.01 8.58
C SER A 70 -9.69 -8.44 7.79
N PRO A 71 -8.69 -9.08 8.42
CA PRO A 71 -7.52 -9.61 7.71
C PRO A 71 -7.88 -10.54 6.53
N ASP A 72 -8.99 -11.27 6.63
CA ASP A 72 -9.46 -12.20 5.59
C ASP A 72 -10.06 -11.50 4.37
N THR A 73 -10.16 -10.18 4.38
CA THR A 73 -10.67 -9.39 3.25
C THR A 73 -9.57 -8.78 2.38
N ALA A 74 -8.30 -9.09 2.66
CA ALA A 74 -7.18 -8.63 1.86
C ALA A 74 -7.22 -9.23 0.46
N GLY A 75 -6.95 -8.40 -0.55
CA GLY A 75 -6.88 -8.82 -1.95
C GLY A 75 -5.52 -8.49 -2.56
N SER A 76 -5.40 -7.35 -3.22
CA SER A 76 -4.14 -6.91 -3.86
C SER A 76 -3.58 -5.62 -3.29
N GLN A 77 -4.39 -4.81 -2.61
CA GLN A 77 -3.92 -3.54 -2.07
C GLN A 77 -2.98 -3.75 -0.89
N PHE A 78 -1.94 -2.96 -0.83
CA PHE A 78 -0.93 -3.00 0.22
C PHE A 78 -0.52 -1.58 0.62
N PHE A 79 0.11 -1.45 1.78
CA PHE A 79 0.69 -0.19 2.22
C PHE A 79 2.09 -0.40 2.77
N ILE A 80 2.86 0.67 2.78
CA ILE A 80 4.19 0.73 3.37
C ILE A 80 4.13 1.73 4.52
N CYS A 81 4.54 1.29 5.71
CA CYS A 81 4.53 2.13 6.90
C CYS A 81 5.59 3.21 6.83
N LEU A 82 5.22 4.44 7.15
CA LEU A 82 6.14 5.58 7.25
C LEU A 82 6.65 5.82 8.68
N ALA A 83 6.04 5.18 9.65
CA ALA A 83 6.35 5.31 11.07
C ALA A 83 6.05 3.99 11.80
N SER A 84 6.29 3.95 13.10
CA SER A 84 5.82 2.87 13.96
C SER A 84 4.31 3.02 14.19
N LEU A 85 3.55 1.97 13.88
CA LEU A 85 2.09 1.96 13.87
C LEU A 85 1.55 0.76 14.66
N PRO A 86 1.82 0.67 15.98
CA PRO A 86 1.45 -0.50 16.77
C PRO A 86 -0.06 -0.74 16.82
N GLN A 87 -0.88 0.29 16.57
CA GLN A 87 -2.34 0.16 16.51
C GLN A 87 -2.82 -0.74 15.35
N LEU A 88 -1.97 -1.02 14.37
CA LEU A 88 -2.28 -1.89 13.24
C LEU A 88 -1.91 -3.36 13.51
N ASP A 89 -1.12 -3.62 14.54
CA ASP A 89 -0.66 -4.97 14.86
C ASP A 89 -1.84 -5.88 15.18
N GLY A 90 -1.82 -7.09 14.61
CA GLY A 90 -2.90 -8.06 14.76
C GLY A 90 -4.12 -7.84 13.87
N GLY A 91 -4.28 -6.67 13.25
CA GLY A 91 -5.40 -6.36 12.36
C GLY A 91 -5.07 -6.40 10.87
N TYR A 92 -3.78 -6.42 10.54
CA TYR A 92 -3.28 -6.38 9.16
C TYR A 92 -2.14 -7.37 8.98
N THR A 93 -2.11 -8.02 7.83
CA THR A 93 -1.08 -9.01 7.51
C THR A 93 0.19 -8.35 7.01
N THR A 94 1.25 -8.37 7.81
CA THR A 94 2.59 -7.94 7.37
C THR A 94 3.25 -9.04 6.54
N PHE A 95 3.89 -8.68 5.43
CA PHE A 95 4.49 -9.68 4.54
C PHE A 95 5.91 -9.34 4.06
N GLY A 96 6.42 -8.16 4.39
CA GLY A 96 7.75 -7.76 3.97
C GLY A 96 8.23 -6.50 4.66
N LYS A 97 9.48 -6.13 4.38
CA LYS A 97 10.05 -4.89 4.87
C LYS A 97 11.03 -4.31 3.85
N LEU A 98 11.13 -2.99 3.85
CA LEU A 98 12.09 -2.26 3.04
C LEU A 98 13.52 -2.57 3.53
N ILE A 99 14.40 -2.92 2.60
CA ILE A 99 15.82 -3.14 2.89
C ILE A 99 16.71 -2.09 2.21
N LYS A 100 16.19 -1.35 1.24
CA LYS A 100 16.88 -0.30 0.51
C LYS A 100 15.88 0.71 -0.06
N GLY A 101 16.24 2.00 -0.10
CA GLY A 101 15.39 3.04 -0.70
C GLY A 101 14.63 3.88 0.34
N ASP A 102 15.10 3.99 1.57
CA ASP A 102 14.43 4.80 2.61
C ASP A 102 14.26 6.27 2.20
N ALA A 103 15.24 6.85 1.51
CA ALA A 103 15.11 8.21 0.99
C ALA A 103 13.98 8.36 -0.03
N VAL A 104 13.73 7.33 -0.85
CA VAL A 104 12.59 7.30 -1.78
C VAL A 104 11.29 7.21 -1.01
N LEU A 105 11.24 6.36 0.01
CA LEU A 105 10.06 6.23 0.87
C LEU A 105 9.72 7.57 1.54
N THR A 106 10.73 8.28 2.05
CA THR A 106 10.55 9.62 2.62
C THR A 106 9.97 10.60 1.61
N ARG A 107 10.50 10.61 0.39
CA ARG A 107 9.97 11.50 -0.67
C ARG A 107 8.54 11.16 -1.06
N LEU A 108 8.21 9.88 -1.13
CA LEU A 108 6.83 9.45 -1.42
C LEU A 108 5.87 9.89 -0.32
N GLY A 109 6.28 9.78 0.95
CA GLY A 109 5.48 10.25 2.08
C GLY A 109 5.25 11.76 2.08
N LYS A 110 6.17 12.54 1.52
CA LYS A 110 6.09 14.00 1.38
C LYS A 110 5.35 14.46 0.13
N THR A 111 4.79 13.57 -0.65
CA THR A 111 4.00 13.90 -1.84
C THR A 111 2.89 14.89 -1.49
N PRO A 112 2.74 16.02 -2.22
CA PRO A 112 1.61 16.92 -2.01
C PRO A 112 0.28 16.22 -2.27
N VAL A 113 -0.62 16.34 -1.32
CA VAL A 113 -1.93 15.70 -1.35
C VAL A 113 -3.05 16.73 -1.20
N LYS A 114 -4.25 16.33 -1.63
CA LYS A 114 -5.49 17.08 -1.50
C LYS A 114 -6.54 16.21 -0.77
N PRO A 115 -7.62 16.81 -0.24
CA PRO A 115 -8.73 16.03 0.27
C PRO A 115 -9.25 15.07 -0.81
N ASN A 116 -9.53 13.82 -0.42
CA ASN A 116 -10.16 12.86 -1.32
C ASN A 116 -11.63 13.25 -1.51
N PRO A 117 -12.04 13.68 -2.71
CA PRO A 117 -13.41 14.17 -2.92
C PRO A 117 -14.47 13.07 -2.84
N TYR A 118 -14.06 11.82 -2.89
CA TYR A 118 -14.95 10.65 -2.85
C TYR A 118 -15.03 10.02 -1.45
N ASP A 119 -14.25 10.51 -0.48
CA ASP A 119 -14.34 10.11 0.92
C ASP A 119 -15.30 11.09 1.65
N PRO A 120 -16.37 10.59 2.30
CA PRO A 120 -17.26 11.43 3.09
C PRO A 120 -16.55 12.28 4.16
N ARG A 121 -15.42 11.79 4.66
CA ARG A 121 -14.58 12.51 5.64
C ARG A 121 -13.59 13.46 5.00
N GLN A 122 -13.49 13.44 3.66
CA GLN A 122 -12.51 14.20 2.88
C GLN A 122 -11.08 14.06 3.42
N GLU A 123 -10.65 12.82 3.63
CA GLU A 123 -9.29 12.53 4.10
C GLU A 123 -8.25 13.21 3.22
N LEU A 124 -7.31 13.92 3.83
CA LEU A 124 -6.20 14.58 3.13
C LEU A 124 -5.15 13.52 2.73
N SER A 125 -5.36 12.84 1.61
CA SER A 125 -4.60 11.66 1.24
C SER A 125 -4.44 11.43 -0.26
N ARG A 126 -5.18 12.15 -1.10
CA ARG A 126 -5.14 11.96 -2.54
C ARG A 126 -3.97 12.75 -3.14
N PRO A 127 -2.95 12.12 -3.76
CA PRO A 127 -1.89 12.85 -4.43
C PRO A 127 -2.44 13.83 -5.48
N ILE A 128 -1.96 15.08 -5.44
CA ILE A 128 -2.34 16.11 -6.43
C ILE A 128 -1.85 15.70 -7.82
N LYS A 129 -0.61 15.21 -7.90
CA LYS A 129 -0.04 14.63 -9.11
C LYS A 129 0.04 13.12 -8.96
N ARG A 130 -0.29 12.40 -10.02
CA ARG A 130 -0.25 10.94 -10.04
C ARG A 130 1.14 10.43 -9.65
N VAL A 131 1.17 9.51 -8.70
CA VAL A 131 2.38 8.78 -8.27
C VAL A 131 2.27 7.36 -8.78
N SER A 132 2.79 7.11 -9.98
CA SER A 132 2.66 5.81 -10.65
C SER A 132 3.62 4.77 -10.08
N LEU A 133 3.11 3.55 -9.93
CA LEU A 133 3.90 2.36 -9.70
C LEU A 133 4.12 1.71 -11.07
N ILE A 134 5.32 1.89 -11.64
CA ILE A 134 5.62 1.48 -13.01
C ILE A 134 5.66 -0.04 -13.11
N SER A 135 6.38 -0.70 -12.21
CA SER A 135 6.47 -2.17 -12.17
C SER A 135 6.95 -2.69 -10.82
N ILE A 136 6.61 -3.94 -10.54
CA ILE A 136 7.17 -4.70 -9.42
C ILE A 136 7.85 -5.95 -10.00
N ARG A 137 9.12 -6.16 -9.64
CA ARG A 137 9.89 -7.33 -10.04
C ARG A 137 10.22 -8.20 -8.85
N ILE A 138 10.05 -9.49 -9.02
CA ILE A 138 10.46 -10.50 -8.03
C ILE A 138 11.83 -11.03 -8.47
N VAL A 139 12.81 -10.84 -7.64
CA VAL A 139 14.20 -11.21 -7.93
C VAL A 139 14.79 -12.06 -6.80
N PRO A 140 15.82 -12.88 -7.05
CA PRO A 140 16.51 -13.62 -5.99
C PRO A 140 17.13 -12.65 -4.97
N ALA A 141 17.10 -13.02 -3.69
CA ALA A 141 17.61 -12.16 -2.61
C ALA A 141 19.11 -11.81 -2.78
N ASN A 142 19.91 -12.74 -3.31
CA ASN A 142 21.34 -12.52 -3.56
C ASN A 142 21.64 -11.55 -4.71
N SER A 143 20.66 -11.17 -5.50
CA SER A 143 20.81 -10.19 -6.60
C SER A 143 20.65 -8.73 -6.13
N ILE A 144 20.26 -8.51 -4.90
CA ILE A 144 20.08 -7.17 -4.32
C ILE A 144 21.41 -6.70 -3.74
N LYS A 145 21.94 -5.65 -4.32
CA LYS A 145 23.22 -5.06 -3.91
C LYS A 145 23.03 -3.77 -3.15
#